data_bb0976fba2d813e565cb28dfc81871ec
#
_entry.id   bb0976fba2d813e565cb28dfc81871ec
#
_cell.length_a   1.000
_cell.length_b   1.000
_cell.length_c   1.000
_cell.angle_alpha   90.00
_cell.angle_beta   90.00
_cell.angle_gamma   90.00
#
_symmetry.space_group_name_H-M   'P 1'
#
loop_
_entity.id
_entity.type
_entity.pdbx_description
1 polymer ?
#
loop_
_entity_poly.entity_id
_entity_poly.type
_entity_poly.pdbx_seq_one_letter_code
_entity_poly.pdbx_strand_id
1 'polypeptide(L)'
;YRRQLQMCIRDRTITIGQAAPRNGRLIGGSATALLMLTTPILGSDAASLTHLCVGTHPEFEERCSALQQTLQKHETTLSSLRKILANLTEEGDPKGLLPKVQTSLAQAQEAHASLVAQREALQAQRALARQAYVQVGVGVHGAVDLWLCRRRLSLHQDFANGRFEINSEGIPVFIDRRGYADVLA
;
A
#
# COMPACT_ATOMS: atom_id res chain seq x y z
N TYR A 1 -23.67 -16.35 20.33
CA TYR A 1 -23.53 -16.41 18.84
C TYR A 1 -22.24 -15.74 18.45
N ARG A 2 -21.14 -16.54 18.29
CA ARG A 2 -19.87 -16.06 17.74
C ARG A 2 -20.03 -15.98 16.22
N ARG A 3 -20.26 -14.80 15.67
CA ARG A 3 -20.04 -14.56 14.25
C ARG A 3 -18.52 -14.42 14.05
N GLN A 4 -17.88 -15.45 13.54
CA GLN A 4 -16.62 -15.31 12.82
C GLN A 4 -16.93 -14.53 11.55
N LEU A 5 -16.72 -13.22 11.60
CA LEU A 5 -16.72 -12.40 10.41
C LEU A 5 -15.36 -12.63 9.75
N GLN A 6 -15.32 -13.48 8.72
CA GLN A 6 -14.30 -13.38 7.68
C GLN A 6 -14.55 -12.04 6.96
N MET A 7 -14.10 -10.96 7.58
CA MET A 7 -14.25 -9.62 7.03
C MET A 7 -12.98 -9.28 6.30
N CYS A 8 -13.03 -9.29 4.98
CA CYS A 8 -12.05 -8.62 4.14
C CYS A 8 -12.46 -7.14 4.07
N ILE A 9 -12.04 -6.33 5.05
CA ILE A 9 -12.28 -4.88 5.03
C ILE A 9 -11.10 -4.24 4.32
N ARG A 10 -11.37 -3.59 3.18
CA ARG A 10 -10.43 -2.68 2.52
C ARG A 10 -10.90 -1.26 2.75
N ASP A 11 -10.31 -0.57 3.71
CA ASP A 11 -10.65 0.83 3.98
C ASP A 11 -9.39 1.67 4.25
N ARG A 12 -9.53 3.00 4.20
CA ARG A 12 -8.45 3.90 4.60
C ARG A 12 -8.12 3.77 6.08
N THR A 13 -9.15 3.63 6.89
CA THR A 13 -9.07 3.59 8.35
C THR A 13 -10.08 2.60 8.87
N ILE A 14 -9.65 1.69 9.71
CA ILE A 14 -10.52 0.71 10.38
C ILE A 14 -10.52 1.02 11.87
N THR A 15 -11.70 1.26 12.44
CA THR A 15 -11.88 1.43 13.87
C THR A 15 -12.90 0.42 14.39
N ILE A 16 -12.47 -0.43 15.30
CA ILE A 16 -13.30 -1.47 15.93
C ILE A 16 -13.62 -1.03 17.35
N GLY A 17 -14.88 -1.19 17.77
CA GLY A 17 -15.29 -0.94 19.16
C GLY A 17 -15.53 0.50 19.53
N GLN A 18 -15.84 1.40 18.59
CA GLN A 18 -16.19 2.81 18.90
C GLN A 18 -17.35 2.94 19.88
N ALA A 19 -18.37 2.06 19.78
CA ALA A 19 -19.54 2.10 20.68
C ALA A 19 -19.30 1.40 22.03
N ALA A 20 -18.28 0.53 22.12
CA ALA A 20 -17.92 -0.21 23.31
C ALA A 20 -16.39 -0.42 23.37
N PRO A 21 -15.63 0.60 23.76
CA PRO A 21 -14.16 0.59 23.62
C PRO A 21 -13.44 -0.54 24.35
N ARG A 22 -14.07 -1.16 25.36
CA ARG A 22 -13.50 -2.29 26.07
C ARG A 22 -13.88 -3.67 25.50
N ASN A 23 -14.90 -3.73 24.65
CA ASN A 23 -15.47 -4.99 24.17
C ASN A 23 -15.17 -5.29 22.69
N GLY A 24 -14.54 -4.37 21.96
CA GLY A 24 -14.13 -4.60 20.58
C GLY A 24 -12.94 -5.53 20.50
N ARG A 25 -13.06 -6.61 19.73
CA ARG A 25 -12.01 -7.60 19.54
C ARG A 25 -11.86 -7.89 18.06
N LEU A 26 -10.63 -7.94 17.58
CA LEU A 26 -10.31 -8.42 16.24
C LEU A 26 -9.60 -9.77 16.39
N ILE A 27 -10.35 -10.85 16.14
CA ILE A 27 -9.88 -12.22 16.35
C ILE A 27 -10.15 -13.03 15.08
N GLY A 28 -9.09 -13.59 14.51
CA GLY A 28 -9.16 -14.39 13.30
C GLY A 28 -9.53 -13.57 12.05
N GLY A 29 -9.44 -14.21 10.87
CA GLY A 29 -9.74 -13.57 9.60
C GLY A 29 -8.66 -12.58 9.12
N SER A 30 -9.03 -11.69 8.18
CA SER A 30 -8.10 -10.71 7.60
C SER A 30 -8.69 -9.30 7.58
N ALA A 31 -7.86 -8.29 7.87
CA ALA A 31 -8.21 -6.89 7.76
C ALA A 31 -7.10 -6.11 7.07
N THR A 32 -7.48 -5.22 6.14
CA THR A 32 -6.53 -4.38 5.40
C THR A 32 -6.91 -2.91 5.53
N ALA A 33 -6.01 -2.10 6.06
CA ALA A 33 -6.17 -0.66 6.18
C ALA A 33 -4.99 0.08 5.53
N LEU A 34 -5.25 1.22 4.88
CA LEU A 34 -4.17 2.00 4.27
C LEU A 34 -3.39 2.84 5.29
N LEU A 35 -4.07 3.41 6.28
CA LEU A 35 -3.47 4.36 7.21
C LEU A 35 -3.47 3.89 8.65
N MET A 36 -4.61 3.43 9.14
CA MET A 36 -4.77 3.17 10.56
C MET A 36 -5.74 2.02 10.82
N LEU A 37 -5.36 1.18 11.75
CA LEU A 37 -6.27 0.21 12.36
C LEU A 37 -6.27 0.44 13.87
N THR A 38 -7.46 0.67 14.43
CA THR A 38 -7.64 0.81 15.88
C THR A 38 -8.57 -0.27 16.39
N THR A 39 -8.13 -1.01 17.39
CA THR A 39 -8.94 -2.04 18.07
C THR A 39 -8.60 -2.08 19.55
N PRO A 40 -9.57 -2.30 20.45
CA PRO A 40 -9.29 -2.54 21.86
C PRO A 40 -8.42 -3.77 22.09
N ILE A 41 -8.79 -4.89 21.50
CA ILE A 41 -8.07 -6.17 21.65
C ILE A 41 -7.78 -6.74 20.27
N LEU A 42 -6.56 -7.18 20.09
CA LEU A 42 -6.06 -7.79 18.86
C LEU A 42 -5.57 -9.20 19.14
N GLY A 43 -6.01 -10.15 18.32
CA GLY A 43 -5.65 -11.55 18.46
C GLY A 43 -6.37 -12.29 19.59
N SER A 44 -5.96 -13.52 19.85
CA SER A 44 -6.55 -14.41 20.87
C SER A 44 -5.60 -15.55 21.21
N ASP A 45 -5.62 -15.97 22.46
CA ASP A 45 -4.91 -17.17 22.93
C ASP A 45 -5.46 -18.49 22.34
N ALA A 46 -6.66 -18.43 21.75
CA ALA A 46 -7.37 -19.59 21.19
C ALA A 46 -6.99 -19.86 19.73
N ALA A 47 -5.72 -19.92 19.39
CA ALA A 47 -5.15 -20.43 18.13
C ALA A 47 -5.76 -19.91 16.78
N SER A 48 -6.63 -18.91 16.80
CA SER A 48 -7.17 -18.29 15.57
C SER A 48 -6.21 -17.23 15.05
N LEU A 49 -5.47 -17.56 13.99
CA LEU A 49 -4.54 -16.61 13.37
C LEU A 49 -5.30 -15.40 12.80
N THR A 50 -4.85 -14.21 13.17
CA THR A 50 -5.38 -12.94 12.68
C THR A 50 -4.39 -12.33 11.72
N HIS A 51 -4.81 -12.12 10.46
CA HIS A 51 -3.98 -11.48 9.43
C HIS A 51 -4.33 -10.01 9.30
N LEU A 52 -3.35 -9.16 9.52
CA LEU A 52 -3.49 -7.72 9.37
C LEU A 52 -2.55 -7.20 8.30
N CYS A 53 -3.06 -6.30 7.46
CA CYS A 53 -2.23 -5.53 6.55
C CYS A 53 -2.54 -4.05 6.74
N VAL A 54 -1.56 -3.27 7.22
CA VAL A 54 -1.72 -1.84 7.43
C VAL A 54 -0.58 -1.09 6.72
N GLY A 55 -0.96 -0.13 5.88
CA GLY A 55 -0.05 0.52 4.96
C GLY A 55 -0.13 -0.04 3.54
N THR A 56 1.00 -0.27 2.90
CA THR A 56 1.06 -0.82 1.54
C THR A 56 0.98 -2.35 1.55
N HIS A 57 -0.01 -2.88 0.85
CA HIS A 57 -0.14 -4.31 0.58
C HIS A 57 0.87 -4.75 -0.52
N PRO A 58 1.37 -5.99 -0.52
CA PRO A 58 2.23 -6.50 -1.61
C PRO A 58 1.69 -6.25 -3.01
N GLU A 59 0.41 -6.48 -3.27
CA GLU A 59 -0.26 -6.19 -4.55
C GLU A 59 -0.13 -4.71 -4.98
N PHE A 60 -0.06 -3.78 -4.03
CA PHE A 60 0.14 -2.37 -4.33
C PHE A 60 1.55 -2.13 -4.88
N GLU A 61 2.56 -2.78 -4.32
CA GLU A 61 3.95 -2.69 -4.79
C GLU A 61 4.10 -3.34 -6.17
N GLU A 62 3.43 -4.44 -6.43
CA GLU A 62 3.38 -5.07 -7.75
C GLU A 62 2.76 -4.13 -8.79
N ARG A 63 1.66 -3.45 -8.46
CA ARG A 63 1.05 -2.44 -9.33
C ARG A 63 1.99 -1.26 -9.60
N CYS A 64 2.72 -0.78 -8.60
CA CYS A 64 3.70 0.27 -8.77
C CYS A 64 4.83 -0.16 -9.72
N SER A 65 5.34 -1.38 -9.55
CA SER A 65 6.38 -1.95 -10.39
C SER A 65 5.91 -2.15 -11.84
N ALA A 66 4.72 -2.70 -12.05
CA ALA A 66 4.13 -2.90 -13.37
C ALA A 66 3.90 -1.55 -14.10
N LEU A 67 3.42 -0.53 -13.37
CA LEU A 67 3.23 0.80 -13.94
C LEU A 67 4.56 1.45 -14.34
N GLN A 68 5.60 1.27 -13.54
CA GLN A 68 6.93 1.78 -13.85
C GLN A 68 7.51 1.13 -15.11
N GLN A 69 7.36 -0.19 -15.27
CA GLN A 69 7.77 -0.90 -16.48
C GLN A 69 7.00 -0.43 -17.72
N THR A 70 5.69 -0.18 -17.55
CA THR A 70 4.84 0.34 -18.64
C THR A 70 5.27 1.74 -19.06
N LEU A 71 5.54 2.63 -18.10
CA LEU A 71 6.06 3.97 -18.37
C LEU A 71 7.37 3.93 -19.15
N GLN A 72 8.31 3.07 -18.76
CA GLN A 72 9.59 2.93 -19.44
C GLN A 72 9.41 2.47 -20.90
N LYS A 73 8.48 1.56 -21.16
CA LYS A 73 8.13 1.14 -22.54
C LYS A 73 7.54 2.30 -23.36
N HIS A 74 6.66 3.09 -22.75
CA HIS A 74 6.09 4.27 -23.42
C HIS A 74 7.14 5.34 -23.71
N GLU A 75 8.08 5.59 -22.80
CA GLU A 75 9.20 6.51 -23.01
C GLU A 75 10.08 6.09 -24.20
N THR A 76 10.40 4.80 -24.30
CA THR A 76 11.16 4.27 -25.45
C THR A 76 10.37 4.41 -26.77
N THR A 77 9.08 4.17 -26.75
CA THR A 77 8.20 4.36 -27.92
C THR A 77 8.15 5.82 -28.36
N LEU A 78 7.96 6.74 -27.40
CA LEU A 78 7.95 8.19 -27.67
C LEU A 78 9.30 8.67 -28.25
N SER A 79 10.41 8.17 -27.69
CA SER A 79 11.74 8.47 -28.23
C SER A 79 11.91 8.01 -29.67
N SER A 80 11.45 6.79 -29.98
CA SER A 80 11.50 6.23 -31.34
C SER A 80 10.62 7.01 -32.31
N LEU A 81 9.38 7.36 -31.94
CA LEU A 81 8.49 8.17 -32.78
C LEU A 81 9.04 9.56 -33.04
N ARG A 82 9.66 10.20 -32.05
CA ARG A 82 10.32 11.50 -32.23
C ARG A 82 11.49 11.43 -33.20
N LYS A 83 12.31 10.37 -33.14
CA LYS A 83 13.40 10.15 -34.09
C LYS A 83 12.89 9.95 -35.53
N ILE A 84 11.82 9.12 -35.68
CA ILE A 84 11.20 8.91 -37.00
C ILE A 84 10.65 10.24 -37.54
N LEU A 85 9.97 11.03 -36.69
CA LEU A 85 9.43 12.32 -37.10
C LEU A 85 10.52 13.28 -37.55
N ALA A 86 11.66 13.36 -36.82
CA ALA A 86 12.80 14.17 -37.19
C ALA A 86 13.38 13.77 -38.54
N ASN A 87 13.61 12.49 -38.75
CA ASN A 87 14.15 11.98 -40.03
C ASN A 87 13.20 12.28 -41.22
N LEU A 88 11.87 12.09 -41.03
CA LEU A 88 10.91 12.41 -42.09
C LEU A 88 10.81 13.90 -42.37
N THR A 89 11.12 14.73 -41.41
CA THR A 89 11.13 16.19 -41.57
C THR A 89 12.41 16.66 -42.31
N GLU A 90 13.56 16.03 -42.04
CA GLU A 90 14.86 16.39 -42.63
C GLU A 90 15.04 15.77 -44.03
N GLU A 91 14.69 14.50 -44.20
CA GLU A 91 14.92 13.77 -45.47
C GLU A 91 13.74 13.85 -46.44
N GLY A 92 12.61 14.40 -46.00
CA GLY A 92 11.36 14.46 -46.76
C GLY A 92 10.46 13.25 -46.54
N ASP A 93 9.20 13.36 -46.92
CA ASP A 93 8.16 12.35 -46.74
C ASP A 93 7.63 11.83 -48.09
N PRO A 94 8.39 11.01 -48.82
CA PRO A 94 7.98 10.53 -50.13
C PRO A 94 6.77 9.58 -50.08
N LYS A 95 6.44 9.06 -48.91
CA LYS A 95 5.33 8.11 -48.69
C LYS A 95 4.10 8.70 -47.98
N GLY A 96 4.14 9.99 -47.64
CA GLY A 96 3.05 10.65 -46.91
C GLY A 96 2.79 10.08 -45.50
N LEU A 97 3.85 9.66 -44.80
CA LEU A 97 3.77 9.04 -43.48
C LEU A 97 3.74 10.06 -42.34
N LEU A 98 4.17 11.28 -42.60
CA LEU A 98 4.31 12.36 -41.61
C LEU A 98 3.03 12.61 -40.80
N PRO A 99 1.83 12.73 -41.38
CA PRO A 99 0.61 12.93 -40.60
C PRO A 99 0.26 11.71 -39.72
N LYS A 100 0.56 10.50 -40.18
CA LYS A 100 0.33 9.28 -39.39
C LYS A 100 1.25 9.20 -38.18
N VAL A 101 2.54 9.55 -38.36
CA VAL A 101 3.51 9.58 -37.27
C VAL A 101 3.16 10.66 -36.27
N GLN A 102 2.73 11.84 -36.71
CA GLN A 102 2.26 12.92 -35.83
C GLN A 102 1.05 12.47 -34.99
N THR A 103 0.06 11.84 -35.61
CA THR A 103 -1.11 11.32 -34.90
C THR A 103 -0.71 10.25 -33.86
N SER A 104 0.16 9.32 -34.26
CA SER A 104 0.66 8.29 -33.34
C SER A 104 1.46 8.88 -32.18
N LEU A 105 2.26 9.91 -32.44
CA LEU A 105 3.01 10.64 -31.42
C LEU A 105 2.07 11.33 -30.43
N ALA A 106 1.04 12.01 -30.92
CA ALA A 106 0.05 12.67 -30.07
C ALA A 106 -0.69 11.67 -29.17
N GLN A 107 -1.14 10.55 -29.72
CA GLN A 107 -1.78 9.49 -28.96
C GLN A 107 -0.84 8.87 -27.89
N ALA A 108 0.43 8.64 -28.27
CA ALA A 108 1.42 8.12 -27.32
C ALA A 108 1.75 9.12 -26.20
N GLN A 109 1.75 10.41 -26.49
CA GLN A 109 1.93 11.46 -25.48
C GLN A 109 0.76 11.54 -24.51
N GLU A 110 -0.47 11.44 -25.00
CA GLU A 110 -1.66 11.42 -24.15
C GLU A 110 -1.69 10.18 -23.23
N ALA A 111 -1.41 9.01 -23.79
CA ALA A 111 -1.30 7.78 -23.02
C ALA A 111 -0.20 7.87 -21.94
N HIS A 112 0.97 8.41 -22.29
CA HIS A 112 2.07 8.62 -21.35
C HIS A 112 1.68 9.60 -20.23
N ALA A 113 1.01 10.71 -20.55
CA ALA A 113 0.53 11.67 -19.55
C ALA A 113 -0.44 11.03 -18.56
N SER A 114 -1.35 10.20 -19.05
CA SER A 114 -2.27 9.42 -18.20
C SER A 114 -1.53 8.48 -17.24
N LEU A 115 -0.51 7.77 -17.73
CA LEU A 115 0.30 6.86 -16.91
C LEU A 115 1.12 7.63 -15.85
N VAL A 116 1.64 8.81 -16.19
CA VAL A 116 2.34 9.70 -15.24
C VAL A 116 1.40 10.13 -14.12
N ALA A 117 0.18 10.56 -14.45
CA ALA A 117 -0.83 10.93 -13.44
C ALA A 117 -1.18 9.75 -12.52
N GLN A 118 -1.29 8.54 -13.07
CA GLN A 118 -1.51 7.32 -12.27
C GLN A 118 -0.32 7.05 -11.34
N ARG A 119 0.92 7.22 -11.81
CA ARG A 119 2.12 7.06 -10.97
C ARG A 119 2.12 8.06 -9.82
N GLU A 120 1.81 9.32 -10.08
CA GLU A 120 1.75 10.36 -9.05
C GLU A 120 0.69 10.04 -7.99
N ALA A 121 -0.49 9.59 -8.40
CA ALA A 121 -1.55 9.15 -7.48
C ALA A 121 -1.10 7.97 -6.60
N LEU A 122 -0.42 6.97 -7.17
CA LEU A 122 0.13 5.85 -6.40
C LEU A 122 1.26 6.29 -5.47
N GLN A 123 2.12 7.23 -5.90
CA GLN A 123 3.18 7.77 -5.05
C GLN A 123 2.60 8.56 -3.85
N ALA A 124 1.57 9.37 -4.07
CA ALA A 124 0.86 10.07 -3.01
C ALA A 124 0.25 9.07 -2.00
N GLN A 125 -0.40 8.02 -2.50
CA GLN A 125 -0.94 6.96 -1.66
C GLN A 125 0.15 6.24 -0.86
N ARG A 126 1.30 5.96 -1.47
CA ARG A 126 2.45 5.36 -0.81
C ARG A 126 3.06 6.25 0.28
N ALA A 127 3.11 7.56 0.04
CA ALA A 127 3.59 8.53 1.02
C ALA A 127 2.69 8.56 2.27
N LEU A 128 1.37 8.53 2.08
CA LEU A 128 0.42 8.42 3.18
C LEU A 128 0.58 7.10 3.94
N ALA A 129 0.74 5.99 3.23
CA ALA A 129 0.87 4.68 3.84
C ALA A 129 2.14 4.51 4.71
N ARG A 130 3.17 5.34 4.52
CA ARG A 130 4.36 5.34 5.38
C ARG A 130 4.07 5.79 6.82
N GLN A 131 2.98 6.49 7.04
CA GLN A 131 2.53 6.93 8.36
C GLN A 131 1.53 5.95 8.98
N ALA A 132 1.40 4.77 8.39
CA ALA A 132 0.43 3.78 8.83
C ALA A 132 0.83 3.17 10.18
N TYR A 133 -0.17 2.94 11.02
CA TYR A 133 0.02 2.34 12.33
C TYR A 133 -1.17 1.47 12.77
N VAL A 134 -0.90 0.61 13.74
CA VAL A 134 -1.93 -0.17 14.43
C VAL A 134 -1.99 0.27 15.88
N GLN A 135 -3.14 0.78 16.32
CA GLN A 135 -3.38 1.18 17.71
C GLN A 135 -4.17 0.12 18.44
N VAL A 136 -3.67 -0.33 19.57
CA VAL A 136 -4.34 -1.30 20.44
C VAL A 136 -4.64 -0.67 21.79
N GLY A 137 -5.90 -0.73 22.19
CA GLY A 137 -6.38 -0.01 23.39
C GLY A 137 -6.23 -0.77 24.71
N VAL A 138 -6.23 -2.10 24.68
CA VAL A 138 -6.15 -2.96 25.87
C VAL A 138 -4.95 -3.90 25.77
N GLY A 139 -4.85 -4.67 24.69
CA GLY A 139 -3.73 -5.60 24.52
C GLY A 139 -3.78 -6.37 23.21
N VAL A 140 -2.65 -6.97 22.89
CA VAL A 140 -2.48 -7.95 21.82
C VAL A 140 -2.23 -9.30 22.47
N HIS A 141 -2.97 -10.29 22.03
CA HIS A 141 -2.72 -11.68 22.38
C HIS A 141 -2.14 -12.42 21.19
N GLY A 142 -1.27 -13.36 21.40
CA GLY A 142 -0.51 -14.07 20.38
C GLY A 142 -1.31 -14.50 19.15
N ALA A 143 -0.68 -15.10 18.16
CA ALA A 143 -1.24 -15.51 16.87
C ALA A 143 -1.75 -14.36 15.97
N VAL A 144 -0.97 -13.30 15.85
CA VAL A 144 -1.20 -12.20 14.90
C VAL A 144 -0.09 -12.12 13.86
N ASP A 145 -0.46 -12.16 12.61
CA ASP A 145 0.42 -11.94 11.46
C ASP A 145 0.15 -10.53 10.92
N LEU A 146 1.07 -9.60 11.17
CA LEU A 146 0.94 -8.19 10.85
C LEU A 146 1.87 -7.80 9.71
N TRP A 147 1.30 -7.37 8.58
CA TRP A 147 2.01 -6.60 7.57
C TRP A 147 1.87 -5.11 7.88
N LEU A 148 3.00 -4.48 8.19
CA LEU A 148 3.06 -3.05 8.45
C LEU A 148 4.05 -2.38 7.50
N CYS A 149 3.54 -1.57 6.58
CA CYS A 149 4.37 -0.81 5.62
C CYS A 149 5.45 -1.67 4.93
N ARG A 150 5.11 -2.86 4.41
CA ARG A 150 6.01 -3.83 3.74
C ARG A 150 6.84 -4.72 4.69
N ARG A 151 6.74 -4.55 5.99
CA ARG A 151 7.37 -5.42 6.97
C ARG A 151 6.35 -6.43 7.47
N ARG A 152 6.71 -7.69 7.49
CA ARG A 152 5.90 -8.76 8.07
C ARG A 152 6.40 -9.03 9.48
N LEU A 153 5.50 -9.02 10.42
CA LEU A 153 5.73 -9.27 11.84
C LEU A 153 4.80 -10.40 12.27
N SER A 154 5.37 -11.44 12.84
CA SER A 154 4.60 -12.53 13.45
C SER A 154 4.63 -12.32 14.96
N LEU A 155 3.53 -11.81 15.50
CA LEU A 155 3.44 -11.51 16.93
C LEU A 155 3.06 -12.81 17.67
N HIS A 156 4.00 -13.34 18.43
CA HIS A 156 3.85 -14.57 19.22
C HIS A 156 3.77 -14.32 20.71
N GLN A 157 3.99 -13.07 21.13
CA GLN A 157 3.98 -12.65 22.53
C GLN A 157 2.87 -11.64 22.76
N ASP A 158 2.44 -11.53 23.99
CA ASP A 158 1.45 -10.57 24.41
C ASP A 158 2.06 -9.17 24.53
N PHE A 159 1.32 -8.19 24.04
CA PHE A 159 1.66 -6.77 24.23
C PHE A 159 0.52 -6.10 24.98
N ALA A 160 0.88 -5.15 25.81
CA ALA A 160 -0.09 -4.30 26.50
C ALA A 160 -0.70 -3.26 25.51
N ASN A 161 -1.39 -2.28 26.06
CA ASN A 161 -1.87 -1.12 25.33
C ASN A 161 -0.71 -0.34 24.69
N GLY A 162 -0.80 -0.11 23.38
CA GLY A 162 0.25 0.58 22.65
C GLY A 162 -0.03 0.69 21.14
N ARG A 163 1.01 1.04 20.41
CA ARG A 163 0.95 1.27 18.97
C ARG A 163 2.11 0.58 18.25
N PHE A 164 1.78 -0.09 17.15
CA PHE A 164 2.76 -0.61 16.21
C PHE A 164 2.92 0.40 15.07
N GLU A 165 4.13 0.80 14.80
CA GLU A 165 4.47 1.69 13.69
C GLU A 165 5.85 1.40 13.13
N ILE A 166 6.17 2.03 12.00
CA ILE A 166 7.52 2.04 11.45
C ILE A 166 8.19 3.36 11.86
N ASN A 167 9.33 3.28 12.51
CA ASN A 167 10.09 4.47 12.92
C ASN A 167 10.74 5.18 11.71
N SER A 168 11.41 6.30 11.96
CA SER A 168 12.10 7.09 10.93
C SER A 168 13.21 6.32 10.20
N GLU A 169 13.76 5.27 10.81
CA GLU A 169 14.79 4.40 10.25
C GLU A 169 14.22 3.24 9.42
N GLY A 170 12.87 3.12 9.33
CA GLY A 170 12.21 2.04 8.64
C GLY A 170 12.14 0.73 9.42
N ILE A 171 12.33 0.80 10.73
CA ILE A 171 12.30 -0.36 11.64
C ILE A 171 10.92 -0.42 12.32
N PRO A 172 10.29 -1.61 12.38
CA PRO A 172 9.04 -1.76 13.11
C PRO A 172 9.27 -1.67 14.61
N VAL A 173 8.45 -0.87 15.27
CA VAL A 173 8.51 -0.65 16.71
C VAL A 173 7.14 -0.78 17.35
N PHE A 174 7.10 -1.26 18.57
CA PHE A 174 5.95 -1.17 19.44
C PHE A 174 6.19 -0.06 20.46
N ILE A 175 5.28 0.91 20.51
CA ILE A 175 5.34 2.02 21.46
C ILE A 175 4.25 1.79 22.49
N ASP A 176 4.65 1.62 23.74
CA ASP A 176 3.72 1.46 24.85
C ASP A 176 3.03 2.79 25.21
N ARG A 177 2.07 2.75 26.12
CA ARG A 177 1.36 3.94 26.59
C ARG A 177 2.27 4.98 27.26
N ARG A 178 3.46 4.58 27.74
CA ARG A 178 4.42 5.47 28.41
C ARG A 178 5.41 6.09 27.43
N GLY A 179 5.36 5.68 26.17
CA GLY A 179 6.22 6.16 25.10
C GLY A 179 7.54 5.37 24.97
N TYR A 180 7.68 4.22 25.65
CA TYR A 180 8.80 3.32 25.42
C TYR A 180 8.61 2.59 24.10
N ALA A 181 9.67 2.59 23.29
CA ALA A 181 9.68 1.94 21.98
C ALA A 181 10.52 0.66 22.04
N ASP A 182 9.87 -0.47 21.83
CA ASP A 182 10.51 -1.77 21.66
C ASP A 182 10.67 -2.09 20.18
N VAL A 183 11.87 -2.46 19.77
CA VAL A 183 12.15 -2.88 18.38
C VAL A 183 11.60 -4.28 18.17
N LEU A 184 10.83 -4.45 17.10
CA LEU A 184 10.28 -5.73 16.71
C LEU A 184 11.15 -6.36 15.61
N ALA A 185 11.65 -7.55 15.88
CA ALA A 185 12.51 -8.31 14.98
C ALA A 185 11.71 -9.22 14.02
#